data_9a6617c1c3b15eaeca4302527c1f96c9
#
_entry.id   9a6617c1c3b15eaeca4302527c1f96c9
#
_cell.length_a   1.000
_cell.length_b   1.000
_cell.length_c   1.000
_cell.angle_alpha   90.00
_cell.angle_beta   90.00
_cell.angle_gamma   90.00
#
_symmetry.space_group_name_H-M   'P 1'
#
loop_
_entity.id
_entity.type
_entity.pdbx_description
1 polymer ?
#
loop_
_entity_poly.entity_id
_entity_poly.type
_entity_poly.pdbx_seq_one_letter_code
_entity_poly.pdbx_strand_id
1 'polypeptide(L)'
;MVLYDFDEAETHYKAYQNALKKKRLPADTVALREEQSISRLQDALQNVEDIIVFDSIAIGKVPEVWPATVYEEDSTAFIPSSFGSQADWQRVIETIELPQSAGSLRLASTLPFIENPEEVDGPVFLSADSITAMWSAPGARGINVLYEGTRLSDGSWHIEQVPDIPAPAYSPFLIDDGMTLYYTTDAYPTLGGRDVMMATRDAITEPWGQPANPGMPLNSIYDEVLYVTDATDSIGWIVTMRNFPDTFEPTVYVLKLNDMRTNLDPDSVDIQSRAFIRNIEDTWPEGFDAGEWQLRVEEARSIKNQVPVVDNSPILPDGRTLKECLKDGSAEQKRAIESLLDNFAEMRRAEKNLDTMRMKFGQGDTSNKKAIIDAEIDIDYKRAKLQQQYNKLLKNLGYK
;
A
#
# COMPACT_ATOMS: atom_id res chain seq x y z
N MET A 1 19.64 -16.59 -17.81
CA MET A 1 20.17 -15.22 -18.04
C MET A 1 19.21 -14.55 -19.00
N VAL A 2 18.35 -13.67 -18.52
CA VAL A 2 17.46 -12.88 -19.38
C VAL A 2 18.36 -11.84 -20.06
N LEU A 3 18.50 -11.92 -21.37
CA LEU A 3 19.24 -10.92 -22.15
C LEU A 3 18.33 -9.71 -22.32
N TYR A 4 18.61 -8.64 -21.59
CA TYR A 4 17.91 -7.34 -21.73
C TYR A 4 18.44 -6.57 -22.94
N ASP A 5 18.56 -7.26 -24.10
CA ASP A 5 18.94 -6.62 -25.35
C ASP A 5 17.68 -6.14 -26.07
N PHE A 6 17.22 -4.99 -25.67
CA PHE A 6 16.01 -4.38 -26.24
C PHE A 6 16.18 -3.96 -27.70
N ASP A 7 17.41 -3.67 -28.15
CA ASP A 7 17.68 -3.30 -29.54
C ASP A 7 17.57 -4.52 -30.45
N GLU A 8 18.07 -5.68 -29.99
CA GLU A 8 17.90 -6.94 -30.70
C GLU A 8 16.43 -7.36 -30.72
N ALA A 9 15.72 -7.25 -29.60
CA ALA A 9 14.30 -7.52 -29.49
C ALA A 9 13.48 -6.64 -30.46
N GLU A 10 13.71 -5.33 -30.49
CA GLU A 10 13.05 -4.41 -31.43
C GLU A 10 13.30 -4.80 -32.88
N THR A 11 14.54 -5.20 -33.20
CA THR A 11 14.91 -5.65 -34.53
C THR A 11 14.12 -6.91 -34.95
N HIS A 12 13.97 -7.86 -34.03
CA HIS A 12 13.19 -9.07 -34.27
C HIS A 12 11.70 -8.77 -34.45
N TYR A 13 11.12 -7.90 -33.67
CA TYR A 13 9.72 -7.46 -33.80
C TYR A 13 9.47 -6.76 -35.14
N LYS A 14 10.33 -5.83 -35.55
CA LYS A 14 10.26 -5.18 -36.85
C LYS A 14 10.34 -6.20 -38.01
N ALA A 15 11.23 -7.20 -37.90
CA ALA A 15 11.33 -8.26 -38.88
C ALA A 15 10.06 -9.12 -38.95
N TYR A 16 9.46 -9.47 -37.79
CA TYR A 16 8.21 -10.22 -37.69
C TYR A 16 7.04 -9.46 -38.31
N GLN A 17 6.83 -8.19 -37.96
CA GLN A 17 5.79 -7.36 -38.54
C GLN A 17 5.93 -7.20 -40.05
N ASN A 18 7.17 -7.07 -40.58
CA ASN A 18 7.42 -7.04 -41.99
C ASN A 18 7.08 -8.37 -42.70
N ALA A 19 7.30 -9.50 -42.02
CA ALA A 19 6.91 -10.80 -42.54
C ALA A 19 5.39 -10.98 -42.62
N LEU A 20 4.65 -10.50 -41.63
CA LEU A 20 3.19 -10.49 -41.66
C LEU A 20 2.66 -9.65 -42.84
N LYS A 21 3.18 -8.41 -43.01
CA LYS A 21 2.83 -7.54 -44.12
C LYS A 21 3.08 -8.20 -45.49
N LYS A 22 4.24 -8.86 -45.66
CA LYS A 22 4.57 -9.59 -46.91
C LYS A 22 3.60 -10.73 -47.18
N LYS A 23 3.12 -11.41 -46.14
CA LYS A 23 2.13 -12.49 -46.25
C LYS A 23 0.70 -11.99 -46.32
N ARG A 24 0.43 -10.68 -46.27
CA ARG A 24 -0.90 -10.04 -46.19
C ARG A 24 -1.73 -10.54 -45.04
N LEU A 25 -1.11 -10.88 -43.93
CA LEU A 25 -1.77 -11.26 -42.69
C LEU A 25 -2.14 -9.97 -41.89
N PRO A 26 -3.17 -10.03 -41.04
CA PRO A 26 -3.53 -8.91 -40.15
C PRO A 26 -2.36 -8.63 -39.20
N ALA A 27 -2.32 -7.38 -38.70
CA ALA A 27 -1.37 -7.03 -37.66
C ALA A 27 -1.65 -7.86 -36.40
N ASP A 28 -0.57 -8.35 -35.81
CA ASP A 28 -0.64 -9.05 -34.54
C ASP A 28 -0.70 -8.01 -33.40
N THR A 29 -1.84 -7.95 -32.72
CA THR A 29 -2.09 -6.95 -31.66
C THR A 29 -1.25 -7.23 -30.42
N VAL A 30 -0.90 -8.48 -30.15
CA VAL A 30 0.00 -8.85 -29.03
C VAL A 30 1.41 -8.36 -29.35
N ALA A 31 1.93 -8.70 -30.52
CA ALA A 31 3.25 -8.23 -30.95
C ALA A 31 3.36 -6.71 -31.02
N LEU A 32 2.29 -5.99 -31.38
CA LEU A 32 2.29 -4.52 -31.35
C LEU A 32 2.38 -3.98 -29.91
N ARG A 33 1.71 -4.63 -28.97
CA ARG A 33 1.76 -4.26 -27.55
C ARG A 33 3.16 -4.48 -26.97
N GLU A 34 3.80 -5.58 -27.33
CA GLU A 34 5.17 -5.89 -26.90
C GLU A 34 6.20 -4.94 -27.54
N GLU A 35 6.06 -4.57 -28.82
CA GLU A 35 6.90 -3.55 -29.45
C GLU A 35 6.80 -2.21 -28.71
N GLN A 36 5.59 -1.80 -28.30
CA GLN A 36 5.39 -0.61 -27.49
C GLN A 36 6.00 -0.73 -26.09
N SER A 37 6.01 -1.92 -25.49
CA SER A 37 6.66 -2.17 -24.21
C SER A 37 8.19 -2.07 -24.33
N ILE A 38 8.78 -2.62 -25.38
CA ILE A 38 10.22 -2.48 -25.65
C ILE A 38 10.59 -1.00 -25.81
N SER A 39 9.82 -0.23 -26.58
CA SER A 39 10.08 1.20 -26.75
C SER A 39 10.04 1.96 -25.41
N ARG A 40 9.07 1.67 -24.55
CA ARG A 40 9.02 2.29 -23.20
C ARG A 40 10.22 1.92 -22.34
N LEU A 41 10.67 0.66 -22.41
CA LEU A 41 11.85 0.22 -21.66
C LEU A 41 13.12 0.89 -22.17
N GLN A 42 13.27 1.08 -23.49
CA GLN A 42 14.36 1.85 -24.07
C GLN A 42 14.32 3.32 -23.61
N ASP A 43 13.13 3.95 -23.63
CA ASP A 43 12.95 5.30 -23.11
C ASP A 43 13.24 5.40 -21.60
N ALA A 44 12.86 4.39 -20.84
CA ALA A 44 13.14 4.33 -19.39
C ALA A 44 14.64 4.21 -19.11
N LEU A 45 15.39 3.46 -19.93
CA LEU A 45 16.85 3.36 -19.83
C LEU A 45 17.58 4.67 -20.11
N GLN A 46 16.97 5.61 -20.86
CA GLN A 46 17.54 6.95 -21.05
C GLN A 46 17.36 7.87 -19.83
N ASN A 47 16.51 7.47 -18.88
CA ASN A 47 16.10 8.28 -17.74
C ASN A 47 16.22 7.53 -16.41
N VAL A 48 17.25 6.69 -16.27
CA VAL A 48 17.49 5.93 -15.03
C VAL A 48 17.89 6.87 -13.91
N GLU A 49 17.18 6.83 -12.80
CA GLU A 49 17.49 7.62 -11.62
C GLU A 49 18.73 7.06 -10.90
N ASP A 50 19.58 7.98 -10.41
CA ASP A 50 20.74 7.63 -9.59
C ASP A 50 20.32 7.33 -8.16
N ILE A 51 19.85 6.11 -7.93
CA ILE A 51 19.42 5.61 -6.61
C ILE A 51 20.55 4.77 -6.01
N ILE A 52 20.78 4.92 -4.72
CA ILE A 52 21.68 4.07 -3.95
C ILE A 52 20.86 3.02 -3.23
N VAL A 53 21.13 1.75 -3.52
CA VAL A 53 20.58 0.59 -2.79
C VAL A 53 21.67 0.08 -1.85
N PHE A 54 21.44 0.16 -0.56
CA PHE A 54 22.49 -0.19 0.41
C PHE A 54 22.22 -1.50 1.16
N ASP A 55 21.03 -2.10 1.00
CA ASP A 55 20.72 -3.41 1.54
C ASP A 55 19.72 -4.16 0.65
N SER A 56 19.75 -5.49 0.73
CA SER A 56 18.89 -6.40 -0.02
C SER A 56 18.52 -7.59 0.85
N ILE A 57 17.24 -7.70 1.19
CA ILE A 57 16.72 -8.69 2.15
C ILE A 57 15.73 -9.61 1.44
N ALA A 58 16.08 -10.90 1.31
CA ALA A 58 15.15 -11.90 0.77
C ALA A 58 14.07 -12.24 1.81
N ILE A 59 12.79 -12.22 1.41
CA ILE A 59 11.66 -12.53 2.29
C ILE A 59 11.38 -14.03 2.28
N GLY A 60 12.34 -14.86 2.67
CA GLY A 60 12.19 -16.29 2.94
C GLY A 60 11.39 -17.10 1.88
N LYS A 61 11.62 -18.42 1.85
CA LYS A 61 10.99 -19.30 0.85
C LYS A 61 9.47 -19.25 0.90
N VAL A 62 8.86 -18.93 -0.25
CA VAL A 62 7.47 -19.31 -0.52
C VAL A 62 7.38 -20.84 -0.43
N PRO A 63 6.46 -21.43 0.34
CA PRO A 63 6.33 -22.89 0.41
C PRO A 63 6.18 -23.48 -1.00
N GLU A 64 6.92 -24.54 -1.30
CA GLU A 64 6.90 -25.29 -2.56
C GLU A 64 5.52 -25.95 -2.83
N VAL A 65 4.46 -25.19 -2.91
CA VAL A 65 3.17 -25.68 -3.38
C VAL A 65 2.79 -24.90 -4.62
N TRP A 66 3.56 -25.11 -5.68
CA TRP A 66 3.09 -24.83 -7.02
C TRP A 66 2.21 -25.99 -7.46
N PRO A 67 0.93 -25.76 -7.84
CA PRO A 67 0.32 -26.68 -8.77
C PRO A 67 1.20 -26.61 -10.02
N ALA A 68 1.73 -27.75 -10.46
CA ALA A 68 2.39 -27.88 -11.73
C ALA A 68 1.39 -27.50 -12.83
N THR A 69 1.26 -26.22 -13.11
CA THR A 69 0.53 -25.74 -14.29
C THR A 69 1.45 -26.00 -15.47
N VAL A 70 1.06 -27.00 -16.22
CA VAL A 70 1.58 -27.31 -17.56
C VAL A 70 1.59 -25.99 -18.32
N TYR A 71 2.77 -25.57 -18.75
CA TYR A 71 2.93 -24.47 -19.70
C TYR A 71 2.28 -24.92 -21.01
N GLU A 72 1.09 -24.45 -21.31
CA GLU A 72 0.58 -24.46 -22.67
C GLU A 72 1.30 -23.34 -23.41
N GLU A 73 1.97 -23.68 -24.49
CA GLU A 73 2.85 -22.83 -25.31
C GLU A 73 2.16 -21.60 -25.94
N ASP A 74 0.91 -21.31 -25.65
CA ASP A 74 0.10 -20.26 -26.29
C ASP A 74 -0.48 -19.21 -25.34
N SER A 75 -0.07 -19.16 -24.08
CA SER A 75 -0.47 -18.05 -23.20
C SER A 75 0.72 -17.11 -22.99
N THR A 76 0.53 -15.83 -23.32
CA THR A 76 1.26 -14.73 -22.68
C THR A 76 0.97 -14.88 -21.20
N ALA A 77 1.73 -15.72 -20.53
CA ALA A 77 1.47 -16.14 -19.20
C ALA A 77 1.74 -14.95 -18.28
N PHE A 78 0.67 -14.28 -17.87
CA PHE A 78 0.59 -13.72 -16.54
C PHE A 78 1.02 -14.86 -15.62
N ILE A 79 2.23 -14.83 -15.12
CA ILE A 79 2.68 -15.70 -14.02
C ILE A 79 1.96 -15.14 -12.82
N PRO A 80 0.91 -15.80 -12.27
CA PRO A 80 0.31 -15.33 -11.04
C PRO A 80 1.44 -15.37 -10.02
N SER A 81 1.83 -14.21 -9.50
CA SER A 81 2.75 -14.16 -8.39
C SER A 81 2.08 -14.98 -7.29
N SER A 82 2.70 -16.04 -6.82
CA SER A 82 2.20 -16.80 -5.67
C SER A 82 2.31 -15.98 -4.38
N PHE A 83 2.88 -14.80 -4.49
CA PHE A 83 2.98 -13.79 -3.46
C PHE A 83 1.63 -13.06 -3.29
N GLY A 84 1.16 -12.93 -2.05
CA GLY A 84 -0.05 -12.18 -1.73
C GLY A 84 -0.86 -12.79 -0.58
N SER A 85 -0.41 -13.92 -0.01
CA SER A 85 -1.05 -14.45 1.20
C SER A 85 -0.84 -13.52 2.41
N GLN A 86 -1.73 -13.58 3.39
CA GLN A 86 -1.53 -12.83 4.64
C GLN A 86 -0.20 -13.16 5.33
N ALA A 87 0.28 -14.41 5.20
CA ALA A 87 1.56 -14.82 5.76
C ALA A 87 2.74 -14.18 5.02
N ASP A 88 2.64 -13.95 3.71
CA ASP A 88 3.66 -13.26 2.93
C ASP A 88 3.71 -11.78 3.33
N TRP A 89 2.56 -11.14 3.43
CA TRP A 89 2.46 -9.75 3.86
C TRP A 89 2.92 -9.55 5.31
N GLN A 90 2.66 -10.51 6.20
CA GLN A 90 3.19 -10.46 7.56
C GLN A 90 4.72 -10.40 7.56
N ARG A 91 5.38 -11.24 6.74
CA ARG A 91 6.84 -11.25 6.61
C ARG A 91 7.39 -9.95 6.02
N VAL A 92 6.71 -9.39 5.00
CA VAL A 92 7.06 -8.08 4.44
C VAL A 92 7.01 -7.00 5.51
N ILE A 93 5.92 -6.93 6.25
CA ILE A 93 5.72 -5.93 7.32
C ILE A 93 6.79 -6.05 8.39
N GLU A 94 7.12 -7.28 8.80
CA GLU A 94 8.17 -7.55 9.78
C GLU A 94 9.58 -7.22 9.25
N THR A 95 9.82 -7.38 7.94
CA THR A 95 11.11 -7.08 7.32
C THR A 95 11.34 -5.58 7.13
N ILE A 96 10.32 -4.85 6.66
CA ILE A 96 10.41 -3.40 6.40
C ILE A 96 10.58 -2.64 7.71
N GLU A 97 9.82 -3.06 8.74
CA GLU A 97 9.87 -2.37 10.03
C GLU A 97 9.84 -0.84 9.93
N LEU A 98 8.81 -0.29 9.30
CA LEU A 98 8.63 1.14 9.05
C LEU A 98 8.70 1.95 10.36
N PRO A 99 9.52 3.02 10.46
CA PRO A 99 9.55 3.89 11.63
C PRO A 99 8.18 4.49 11.93
N GLN A 100 7.92 4.75 13.21
CA GLN A 100 6.63 5.29 13.65
C GLN A 100 6.33 6.66 13.02
N SER A 101 7.35 7.47 12.77
CA SER A 101 7.23 8.77 12.09
C SER A 101 6.63 8.67 10.69
N ALA A 102 6.93 7.59 9.98
CA ALA A 102 6.42 7.33 8.63
C ALA A 102 5.07 6.58 8.64
N GLY A 103 4.51 6.28 9.81
CA GLY A 103 3.29 5.50 9.95
C GLY A 103 3.54 4.01 10.19
N SER A 104 2.59 3.16 9.82
CA SER A 104 2.75 1.71 9.98
C SER A 104 2.01 0.93 8.91
N LEU A 105 2.53 -0.25 8.58
CA LEU A 105 1.87 -1.25 7.77
C LEU A 105 1.22 -2.30 8.65
N ARG A 106 0.00 -2.71 8.35
CA ARG A 106 -0.79 -3.64 9.14
C ARG A 106 -1.49 -4.66 8.25
N LEU A 107 -1.71 -5.86 8.78
CA LEU A 107 -2.66 -6.77 8.17
C LEU A 107 -4.10 -6.29 8.41
N ALA A 108 -4.94 -6.35 7.39
CA ALA A 108 -6.34 -5.96 7.48
C ALA A 108 -7.09 -6.70 8.60
N SER A 109 -6.77 -7.97 8.83
CA SER A 109 -7.36 -8.81 9.89
C SER A 109 -7.10 -8.30 11.31
N THR A 110 -6.11 -7.42 11.50
CA THR A 110 -5.80 -6.79 12.79
C THR A 110 -6.54 -5.47 13.04
N LEU A 111 -7.28 -4.98 12.03
CA LEU A 111 -7.92 -3.68 12.05
C LEU A 111 -9.46 -3.81 12.15
N PRO A 112 -10.06 -3.45 13.29
CA PRO A 112 -11.47 -3.74 13.55
C PRO A 112 -12.46 -2.91 12.71
N PHE A 113 -11.98 -1.89 11.99
CA PHE A 113 -12.81 -1.06 11.11
C PHE A 113 -12.88 -1.59 9.66
N ILE A 114 -12.10 -2.62 9.32
CA ILE A 114 -12.17 -3.29 8.03
C ILE A 114 -13.12 -4.48 8.16
N GLU A 115 -14.25 -4.40 7.46
CA GLU A 115 -15.31 -5.41 7.59
C GLU A 115 -14.96 -6.73 6.91
N ASN A 116 -14.32 -6.68 5.74
CA ASN A 116 -13.95 -7.85 4.92
C ASN A 116 -12.43 -7.91 4.75
N PRO A 117 -11.67 -8.26 5.79
CA PRO A 117 -10.21 -8.25 5.73
C PRO A 117 -9.63 -9.24 4.71
N GLU A 118 -10.39 -10.28 4.32
CA GLU A 118 -10.02 -11.25 3.30
C GLU A 118 -10.06 -10.70 1.86
N GLU A 119 -10.79 -9.61 1.64
CA GLU A 119 -10.86 -8.93 0.34
C GLU A 119 -9.76 -7.90 0.15
N VAL A 120 -9.02 -7.55 1.20
CA VAL A 120 -7.93 -6.58 1.14
C VAL A 120 -6.69 -7.20 0.48
N ASP A 121 -6.24 -6.59 -0.61
CA ASP A 121 -5.01 -6.97 -1.31
C ASP A 121 -3.84 -6.12 -0.83
N GLY A 122 -2.92 -6.75 -0.12
CA GLY A 122 -1.76 -6.09 0.42
C GLY A 122 -1.90 -5.61 1.86
N PRO A 123 -0.93 -4.83 2.35
CA PRO A 123 -0.99 -4.26 3.67
C PRO A 123 -1.91 -3.04 3.70
N VAL A 124 -2.45 -2.78 4.88
CA VAL A 124 -3.11 -1.50 5.19
C VAL A 124 -2.06 -0.54 5.71
N PHE A 125 -1.93 0.60 5.07
CA PHE A 125 -1.17 1.72 5.60
C PHE A 125 -1.97 2.44 6.67
N LEU A 126 -1.32 2.85 7.74
CA LEU A 126 -1.89 3.68 8.80
C LEU A 126 -0.93 4.82 9.10
N SER A 127 -1.42 6.06 9.04
CA SER A 127 -0.63 7.27 9.32
C SER A 127 -0.04 7.27 10.75
N ALA A 128 1.02 8.04 10.96
CA ALA A 128 1.73 8.12 12.24
C ALA A 128 0.82 8.52 13.41
N ASP A 129 -0.15 9.39 13.16
CA ASP A 129 -1.17 9.82 14.12
C ASP A 129 -2.36 8.85 14.24
N SER A 130 -2.39 7.79 13.42
CA SER A 130 -3.47 6.80 13.35
C SER A 130 -4.85 7.40 13.03
N ILE A 131 -4.88 8.52 12.30
CA ILE A 131 -6.11 9.17 11.85
C ILE A 131 -6.49 8.73 10.44
N THR A 132 -5.51 8.53 9.58
CA THR A 132 -5.72 8.11 8.18
C THR A 132 -5.27 6.67 7.98
N ALA A 133 -6.08 5.88 7.30
CA ALA A 133 -5.73 4.54 6.84
C ALA A 133 -5.98 4.42 5.34
N MET A 134 -5.13 3.68 4.62
CA MET A 134 -5.32 3.41 3.19
C MET A 134 -5.07 1.94 2.87
N TRP A 135 -5.88 1.38 1.99
CA TRP A 135 -5.76 -0.02 1.55
C TRP A 135 -6.36 -0.24 0.17
N SER A 136 -6.12 -1.41 -0.39
CA SER A 136 -6.68 -1.87 -1.66
C SER A 136 -7.71 -2.96 -1.41
N ALA A 137 -8.88 -2.85 -2.04
CA ALA A 137 -9.91 -3.88 -2.03
C ALA A 137 -10.76 -3.79 -3.31
N PRO A 138 -11.55 -4.84 -3.64
CA PRO A 138 -12.42 -4.81 -4.81
C PRO A 138 -13.46 -3.67 -4.73
N GLY A 139 -13.52 -2.86 -5.79
CA GLY A 139 -14.59 -1.88 -5.99
C GLY A 139 -15.85 -2.50 -6.61
N ALA A 140 -16.80 -1.66 -6.99
CA ALA A 140 -18.10 -2.06 -7.53
C ALA A 140 -18.05 -2.99 -8.76
N ARG A 141 -16.90 -3.04 -9.48
CA ARG A 141 -16.71 -3.92 -10.65
C ARG A 141 -15.86 -5.16 -10.34
N GLY A 142 -15.54 -5.41 -9.09
CA GLY A 142 -14.62 -6.47 -8.69
C GLY A 142 -13.14 -6.21 -9.06
N ILE A 143 -12.81 -5.00 -9.49
CA ILE A 143 -11.44 -4.55 -9.77
C ILE A 143 -10.94 -3.81 -8.54
N ASN A 144 -9.72 -4.06 -8.12
CA ASN A 144 -9.14 -3.42 -6.95
C ASN A 144 -9.00 -1.91 -7.13
N VAL A 145 -9.46 -1.19 -6.13
CA VAL A 145 -9.38 0.27 -6.00
C VAL A 145 -8.79 0.62 -4.64
N LEU A 146 -8.37 1.86 -4.46
CA LEU A 146 -7.91 2.32 -3.16
C LEU A 146 -9.07 2.86 -2.34
N TYR A 147 -9.04 2.57 -1.06
CA TYR A 147 -9.92 3.12 -0.03
C TYR A 147 -9.11 3.95 0.95
N GLU A 148 -9.69 5.04 1.39
CA GLU A 148 -9.19 5.87 2.47
C GLU A 148 -10.19 5.81 3.63
N GLY A 149 -9.69 5.55 4.81
CA GLY A 149 -10.43 5.64 6.06
C GLY A 149 -9.92 6.82 6.87
N THR A 150 -10.82 7.69 7.29
CA THR A 150 -10.51 8.78 8.22
C THR A 150 -11.16 8.52 9.56
N ARG A 151 -10.38 8.54 10.63
CA ARG A 151 -10.88 8.36 11.98
C ARG A 151 -11.53 9.63 12.50
N LEU A 152 -12.79 9.51 12.88
CA LEU A 152 -13.58 10.64 13.41
C LEU A 152 -13.34 10.83 14.91
N SER A 153 -13.75 12.00 15.41
CA SER A 153 -13.59 12.38 16.82
C SER A 153 -14.33 11.49 17.82
N ASP A 154 -15.36 10.76 17.37
CA ASP A 154 -16.08 9.76 18.17
C ASP A 154 -15.42 8.37 18.14
N GLY A 155 -14.32 8.25 17.40
CA GLY A 155 -13.56 7.02 17.20
C GLY A 155 -14.08 6.08 16.12
N SER A 156 -15.17 6.44 15.43
CA SER A 156 -15.63 5.74 14.24
C SER A 156 -14.73 6.05 13.04
N TRP A 157 -14.86 5.27 11.97
CA TRP A 157 -14.13 5.49 10.74
C TRP A 157 -15.09 5.87 9.61
N HIS A 158 -14.77 6.96 8.94
CA HIS A 158 -15.38 7.30 7.66
C HIS A 158 -14.53 6.68 6.56
N ILE A 159 -15.14 5.84 5.73
CA ILE A 159 -14.44 5.09 4.70
C ILE A 159 -15.02 5.47 3.35
N GLU A 160 -14.14 5.84 2.41
CA GLU A 160 -14.54 6.15 1.06
C GLU A 160 -13.51 5.61 0.04
N GLN A 161 -13.96 5.42 -1.20
CA GLN A 161 -13.05 5.10 -2.29
C GLN A 161 -12.23 6.35 -2.65
N VAL A 162 -10.91 6.19 -2.81
CA VAL A 162 -10.04 7.29 -3.26
C VAL A 162 -10.41 7.66 -4.70
N PRO A 163 -10.84 8.90 -4.94
CA PRO A 163 -11.18 9.36 -6.29
C PRO A 163 -9.92 9.55 -7.13
N ASP A 164 -10.09 9.64 -8.45
CA ASP A 164 -9.09 10.04 -9.44
C ASP A 164 -7.85 9.13 -9.55
N ILE A 165 -7.79 8.04 -8.79
CA ILE A 165 -6.74 7.02 -8.96
C ILE A 165 -7.26 5.93 -9.92
N PRO A 166 -6.58 5.71 -11.05
CA PRO A 166 -6.98 4.67 -12.01
C PRO A 166 -6.90 3.27 -11.40
N ALA A 167 -7.92 2.45 -11.67
CA ALA A 167 -7.96 1.04 -11.29
C ALA A 167 -7.37 0.15 -12.41
N PRO A 168 -6.74 -0.99 -12.09
CA PRO A 168 -6.53 -1.51 -10.73
C PRO A 168 -5.44 -0.75 -9.97
N ALA A 169 -5.56 -0.67 -8.66
CA ALA A 169 -4.59 -0.03 -7.78
C ALA A 169 -4.43 -0.82 -6.47
N TYR A 170 -3.18 -0.97 -6.03
CA TYR A 170 -2.80 -1.87 -4.94
C TYR A 170 -1.78 -1.20 -4.00
N SER A 171 -1.65 -1.74 -2.79
CA SER A 171 -0.59 -1.42 -1.83
C SER A 171 -0.29 0.08 -1.67
N PRO A 172 -1.28 0.88 -1.26
CA PRO A 172 -1.08 2.32 -1.10
C PRO A 172 -0.16 2.66 0.07
N PHE A 173 0.64 3.70 -0.12
CA PHE A 173 1.44 4.34 0.92
C PHE A 173 1.37 5.86 0.78
N LEU A 174 0.85 6.52 1.80
CA LEU A 174 0.74 7.98 1.87
C LEU A 174 1.92 8.53 2.65
N ILE A 175 2.68 9.46 2.06
CA ILE A 175 3.75 10.16 2.77
C ILE A 175 3.11 11.04 3.87
N ASP A 176 3.88 11.32 4.91
CA ASP A 176 3.44 12.10 6.08
C ASP A 176 2.96 13.54 5.73
N ASP A 177 3.35 14.05 4.57
CA ASP A 177 2.84 15.33 4.03
C ASP A 177 1.34 15.29 3.68
N GLY A 178 0.76 14.08 3.55
CA GLY A 178 -0.62 13.87 3.12
C GLY A 178 -0.90 14.27 1.67
N MET A 179 0.13 14.62 0.89
CA MET A 179 0.01 15.14 -0.48
C MET A 179 0.64 14.24 -1.53
N THR A 180 1.44 13.26 -1.12
CA THR A 180 2.12 12.32 -2.02
C THR A 180 1.71 10.89 -1.70
N LEU A 181 1.10 10.23 -2.68
CA LEU A 181 0.61 8.85 -2.60
C LEU A 181 1.42 7.96 -3.54
N TYR A 182 2.05 6.94 -3.00
CA TYR A 182 2.56 5.82 -3.77
C TYR A 182 1.55 4.67 -3.75
N TYR A 183 1.41 3.99 -4.86
CA TYR A 183 0.62 2.77 -4.98
C TYR A 183 1.18 1.92 -6.12
N THR A 184 0.76 0.69 -6.26
CA THR A 184 1.19 -0.15 -7.37
C THR A 184 0.03 -0.46 -8.30
N THR A 185 0.32 -0.70 -9.58
CA THR A 185 -0.68 -1.04 -10.59
C THR A 185 -0.07 -1.92 -11.68
N ASP A 186 -0.89 -2.82 -12.22
CA ASP A 186 -0.63 -3.59 -13.44
C ASP A 186 -1.40 -3.05 -14.66
N ALA A 187 -2.04 -1.88 -14.51
CA ALA A 187 -2.74 -1.20 -15.60
C ALA A 187 -1.74 -0.63 -16.60
N TYR A 188 -1.88 -1.04 -17.87
CA TYR A 188 -1.11 -0.45 -18.96
C TYR A 188 -1.27 1.10 -19.02
N PRO A 189 -0.20 1.87 -19.21
CA PRO A 189 1.17 1.46 -19.52
C PRO A 189 2.06 1.29 -18.28
N THR A 190 2.57 0.05 -18.04
CA THR A 190 3.64 -0.25 -17.09
C THR A 190 4.93 -0.56 -17.83
N LEU A 191 6.07 -0.63 -17.15
CA LEU A 191 7.36 -1.07 -17.72
C LEU A 191 7.37 -2.59 -17.89
N GLY A 192 6.72 -3.30 -16.99
CA GLY A 192 6.66 -4.76 -17.01
C GLY A 192 5.38 -5.28 -16.38
N GLY A 193 5.49 -5.87 -15.22
CA GLY A 193 4.38 -6.37 -14.43
C GLY A 193 3.64 -5.27 -13.67
N ARG A 194 3.59 -5.38 -12.36
CA ARG A 194 3.04 -4.38 -11.47
C ARG A 194 4.10 -3.32 -11.18
N ASP A 195 3.82 -2.07 -11.49
CA ASP A 195 4.71 -0.93 -11.28
C ASP A 195 4.24 -0.04 -10.11
N VAL A 196 5.19 0.57 -9.43
CA VAL A 196 4.94 1.70 -8.52
C VAL A 196 4.52 2.92 -9.30
N MET A 197 3.47 3.59 -8.85
CA MET A 197 3.02 4.89 -9.36
C MET A 197 3.05 5.92 -8.24
N MET A 198 3.24 7.16 -8.61
CA MET A 198 3.21 8.30 -7.71
C MET A 198 2.11 9.27 -8.14
N ALA A 199 1.19 9.59 -7.26
CA ALA A 199 0.21 10.65 -7.43
C ALA A 199 0.45 11.74 -6.40
N THR A 200 0.26 13.00 -6.80
CA THR A 200 0.41 14.16 -5.90
C THR A 200 -0.84 15.02 -5.95
N ARG A 201 -1.09 15.77 -4.88
CA ARG A 201 -2.12 16.81 -4.79
C ARG A 201 -1.53 18.06 -4.18
N ASP A 202 -2.06 19.23 -4.55
CA ASP A 202 -1.53 20.52 -4.08
C ASP A 202 -1.94 20.85 -2.63
N ALA A 203 -3.05 20.26 -2.18
CA ALA A 203 -3.51 20.32 -0.79
C ALA A 203 -4.30 19.06 -0.44
N ILE A 204 -4.42 18.75 0.85
CA ILE A 204 -5.12 17.54 1.33
C ILE A 204 -6.59 17.48 0.86
N THR A 205 -7.23 18.63 0.64
CA THR A 205 -8.62 18.73 0.16
C THR A 205 -8.76 18.75 -1.36
N GLU A 206 -7.65 18.77 -2.10
CA GLU A 206 -7.66 18.82 -3.56
C GLU A 206 -7.65 17.40 -4.16
N PRO A 207 -8.17 17.23 -5.39
CA PRO A 207 -8.15 15.95 -6.08
C PRO A 207 -6.70 15.50 -6.38
N TRP A 208 -6.53 14.19 -6.52
CA TRP A 208 -5.25 13.63 -6.94
C TRP A 208 -4.95 14.00 -8.40
N GLY A 209 -3.72 14.47 -8.62
CA GLY A 209 -3.22 14.74 -9.96
C GLY A 209 -3.03 13.45 -10.78
N GLN A 210 -2.66 13.63 -12.06
CA GLN A 210 -2.37 12.51 -12.95
C GLN A 210 -1.20 11.69 -12.39
N PRO A 211 -1.36 10.38 -12.12
CA PRO A 211 -0.26 9.57 -11.64
C PRO A 211 0.90 9.47 -12.63
N ALA A 212 2.10 9.48 -12.11
CA ALA A 212 3.33 9.33 -12.87
C ALA A 212 4.05 8.02 -12.49
N ASN A 213 4.63 7.35 -13.49
CA ASN A 213 5.55 6.24 -13.26
C ASN A 213 6.94 6.82 -12.95
N PRO A 214 7.54 6.55 -11.80
CA PRO A 214 8.87 7.05 -11.46
C PRO A 214 9.98 6.44 -12.33
N GLY A 215 9.71 5.36 -13.06
CA GLY A 215 10.67 4.75 -13.97
C GLY A 215 11.73 3.89 -13.27
N MET A 216 12.82 3.65 -13.99
CA MET A 216 13.95 2.84 -13.50
C MET A 216 14.88 3.67 -12.59
N PRO A 217 15.52 3.04 -11.60
CA PRO A 217 15.49 1.64 -11.24
C PRO A 217 14.38 1.29 -10.25
N LEU A 218 13.52 2.24 -9.83
CA LEU A 218 12.44 1.95 -8.90
C LEU A 218 11.52 0.88 -9.48
N ASN A 219 11.03 1.09 -10.70
CA ASN A 219 10.30 0.08 -11.46
C ASN A 219 11.21 -0.75 -12.37
N SER A 220 10.78 -1.95 -12.70
CA SER A 220 11.49 -2.90 -13.54
C SER A 220 10.55 -3.60 -14.52
N ILE A 221 11.05 -4.64 -15.20
CA ILE A 221 10.19 -5.49 -16.04
C ILE A 221 9.42 -6.55 -15.22
N TYR A 222 9.62 -6.61 -13.93
CA TYR A 222 8.98 -7.53 -13.00
C TYR A 222 7.95 -6.81 -12.14
N ASP A 223 7.38 -7.51 -11.16
CA ASP A 223 6.42 -6.91 -10.23
C ASP A 223 7.14 -6.15 -9.12
N GLU A 224 6.80 -4.90 -8.96
CA GLU A 224 7.03 -4.10 -7.76
C GLU A 224 5.72 -4.07 -6.97
N VAL A 225 5.72 -4.69 -5.78
CA VAL A 225 4.47 -4.95 -5.06
C VAL A 225 4.18 -4.00 -3.92
N LEU A 226 5.20 -3.26 -3.45
CA LEU A 226 5.06 -2.24 -2.41
C LEU A 226 6.25 -1.28 -2.46
N TYR A 227 6.00 0.01 -2.28
CA TYR A 227 7.03 1.02 -2.05
C TYR A 227 6.62 1.92 -0.89
N VAL A 228 7.51 2.06 0.09
CA VAL A 228 7.30 2.89 1.27
C VAL A 228 8.56 3.69 1.59
N THR A 229 8.39 4.84 2.22
CA THR A 229 9.50 5.76 2.52
C THR A 229 9.41 6.30 3.94
N ASP A 230 10.58 6.60 4.50
CA ASP A 230 10.75 7.44 5.67
C ASP A 230 11.56 8.68 5.27
N ALA A 231 10.86 9.78 5.09
CA ALA A 231 11.49 11.04 4.70
C ALA A 231 12.39 11.61 5.81
N THR A 232 12.11 11.28 7.08
CA THR A 232 12.90 11.75 8.23
C THR A 232 14.33 11.22 8.20
N ASP A 233 14.47 9.92 7.95
CA ASP A 233 15.77 9.25 7.91
C ASP A 233 16.31 9.07 6.48
N SER A 234 15.57 9.58 5.48
CA SER A 234 15.90 9.48 4.05
C SER A 234 16.08 8.03 3.58
N ILE A 235 15.19 7.14 4.03
CA ILE A 235 15.22 5.72 3.73
C ILE A 235 13.95 5.32 2.95
N GLY A 236 14.12 4.47 1.95
CA GLY A 236 13.00 3.86 1.22
C GLY A 236 13.13 2.34 1.19
N TRP A 237 11.99 1.65 1.07
CA TRP A 237 11.93 0.20 0.89
C TRP A 237 11.07 -0.11 -0.31
N ILE A 238 11.58 -0.93 -1.20
CA ILE A 238 10.82 -1.47 -2.32
C ILE A 238 10.78 -2.99 -2.25
N VAL A 239 9.58 -3.55 -2.32
CA VAL A 239 9.37 -4.99 -2.43
C VAL A 239 9.19 -5.34 -3.90
N THR A 240 10.07 -6.17 -4.42
CA THR A 240 10.16 -6.48 -5.85
C THR A 240 10.38 -7.95 -6.11
N MET A 241 9.89 -8.42 -7.26
CA MET A 241 10.12 -9.77 -7.78
C MET A 241 11.23 -9.82 -8.85
N ARG A 242 12.09 -8.79 -8.95
CA ARG A 242 13.10 -8.67 -10.05
C ARG A 242 14.20 -9.73 -10.05
N ASN A 243 14.30 -10.52 -8.98
CA ASN A 243 15.23 -11.65 -8.93
C ASN A 243 14.66 -12.93 -9.60
N PHE A 244 13.43 -12.86 -10.14
CA PHE A 244 12.86 -13.90 -10.97
C PHE A 244 13.64 -13.99 -12.32
N PRO A 245 13.93 -15.17 -12.91
CA PRO A 245 13.55 -16.50 -12.41
C PRO A 245 14.60 -17.15 -11.49
N ASP A 246 15.68 -16.47 -11.12
CA ASP A 246 16.74 -17.02 -10.29
C ASP A 246 16.20 -17.38 -8.90
N THR A 247 15.29 -16.57 -8.38
CA THR A 247 14.48 -16.87 -7.19
C THR A 247 13.02 -16.47 -7.42
N PHE A 248 12.08 -17.21 -6.82
CA PHE A 248 10.66 -16.85 -6.76
C PHE A 248 10.32 -16.11 -5.47
N GLU A 249 11.34 -15.63 -4.79
CA GLU A 249 11.21 -14.96 -3.50
C GLU A 249 11.17 -13.46 -3.72
N PRO A 250 10.20 -12.75 -3.12
CA PRO A 250 10.24 -11.30 -3.10
C PRO A 250 11.48 -10.83 -2.32
N THR A 251 12.05 -9.74 -2.79
CA THR A 251 13.20 -9.11 -2.18
C THR A 251 12.83 -7.69 -1.78
N VAL A 252 13.21 -7.30 -0.56
CA VAL A 252 13.16 -5.91 -0.13
C VAL A 252 14.51 -5.28 -0.42
N TYR A 253 14.55 -4.30 -1.30
CA TYR A 253 15.69 -3.39 -1.40
C TYR A 253 15.49 -2.21 -0.49
N VAL A 254 16.56 -1.84 0.23
CA VAL A 254 16.59 -0.67 1.10
C VAL A 254 17.37 0.43 0.40
N LEU A 255 16.73 1.57 0.23
CA LEU A 255 17.20 2.66 -0.61
C LEU A 255 17.56 3.86 0.24
N LYS A 256 18.61 4.58 -0.16
CA LYS A 256 18.82 5.95 0.26
C LYS A 256 17.97 6.86 -0.64
N LEU A 257 17.09 7.65 -0.04
CA LEU A 257 16.30 8.64 -0.77
C LEU A 257 17.16 9.85 -1.15
N ASN A 258 16.92 10.37 -2.34
CA ASN A 258 17.53 11.61 -2.80
C ASN A 258 16.59 12.77 -2.55
N ASP A 259 17.11 13.94 -2.16
CA ASP A 259 16.32 15.17 -2.00
C ASP A 259 15.69 15.62 -3.33
N MET A 260 16.38 15.35 -4.42
CA MET A 260 15.91 15.63 -5.78
C MET A 260 16.32 14.48 -6.71
N ARG A 261 15.45 14.18 -7.67
CA ARG A 261 15.75 13.21 -8.72
C ARG A 261 16.96 13.65 -9.53
N THR A 262 17.93 12.78 -9.65
CA THR A 262 19.11 12.93 -10.51
C THR A 262 19.18 11.71 -11.43
N ASN A 263 19.25 11.92 -12.74
CA ASN A 263 19.39 10.81 -13.68
C ASN A 263 20.88 10.52 -13.93
N LEU A 264 21.17 9.24 -14.12
CA LEU A 264 22.48 8.78 -14.56
C LEU A 264 22.76 9.25 -15.99
N ASP A 265 24.03 9.47 -16.30
CA ASP A 265 24.49 9.64 -17.67
C ASP A 265 24.66 8.26 -18.32
N PRO A 266 23.84 7.91 -19.33
CA PRO A 266 23.90 6.59 -19.95
C PRO A 266 25.26 6.22 -20.57
N ASP A 267 26.07 7.25 -20.94
CA ASP A 267 27.39 7.05 -21.55
C ASP A 267 28.50 6.83 -20.51
N SER A 268 28.25 7.12 -19.23
CA SER A 268 29.27 7.10 -18.18
C SER A 268 29.28 5.84 -17.31
N VAL A 269 28.19 5.04 -17.33
CA VAL A 269 27.99 3.86 -16.48
C VAL A 269 27.38 2.69 -17.25
N ASP A 270 27.49 1.47 -16.72
CA ASP A 270 26.65 0.35 -17.19
C ASP A 270 25.19 0.63 -16.79
N ILE A 271 24.50 1.34 -17.66
CA ILE A 271 23.12 1.79 -17.40
C ILE A 271 22.18 0.61 -17.19
N GLN A 272 22.41 -0.52 -17.84
CA GLN A 272 21.59 -1.71 -17.63
C GLN A 272 21.81 -2.32 -16.25
N SER A 273 23.06 -2.42 -15.78
CA SER A 273 23.35 -2.90 -14.42
C SER A 273 22.66 -2.01 -13.37
N ARG A 274 22.73 -0.70 -13.56
CA ARG A 274 22.10 0.27 -12.65
C ARG A 274 20.56 0.21 -12.71
N ALA A 275 19.97 0.14 -13.90
CA ALA A 275 18.53 0.09 -14.09
C ALA A 275 17.88 -1.17 -13.48
N PHE A 276 18.56 -2.30 -13.56
CA PHE A 276 18.06 -3.58 -13.04
C PHE A 276 18.60 -3.95 -11.66
N ILE A 277 19.49 -3.13 -11.09
CA ILE A 277 20.12 -3.38 -9.79
C ILE A 277 20.71 -4.81 -9.77
N ARG A 278 21.52 -5.15 -10.76
CA ARG A 278 22.14 -6.49 -10.86
C ARG A 278 23.02 -6.81 -9.66
N ASN A 279 23.69 -5.78 -9.15
CA ASN A 279 24.45 -5.82 -7.93
C ASN A 279 24.23 -4.49 -7.19
N ILE A 280 23.85 -4.54 -5.92
CA ILE A 280 23.61 -3.31 -5.13
C ILE A 280 24.87 -2.44 -5.03
N GLU A 281 26.06 -3.07 -4.96
CA GLU A 281 27.33 -2.35 -4.87
C GLU A 281 27.60 -1.46 -6.08
N ASP A 282 27.06 -1.80 -7.27
CA ASP A 282 27.18 -0.98 -8.47
C ASP A 282 26.45 0.36 -8.33
N THR A 283 25.53 0.49 -7.35
CA THR A 283 24.80 1.72 -7.09
C THR A 283 25.56 2.66 -6.15
N TRP A 284 26.69 2.23 -5.59
CA TRP A 284 27.40 2.99 -4.56
C TRP A 284 28.39 4.00 -5.19
N PRO A 285 28.35 5.27 -4.78
CA PRO A 285 29.40 6.21 -5.14
C PRO A 285 30.71 5.87 -4.41
N GLU A 286 31.82 6.39 -4.92
CA GLU A 286 33.11 6.20 -4.31
C GLU A 286 33.12 6.64 -2.83
N GLY A 287 33.55 5.74 -1.95
CA GLY A 287 33.61 5.98 -0.51
C GLY A 287 32.27 5.86 0.22
N PHE A 288 31.22 5.33 -0.41
CA PHE A 288 29.94 5.08 0.24
C PHE A 288 30.09 4.00 1.33
N ASP A 289 29.59 4.29 2.52
CA ASP A 289 29.58 3.35 3.66
C ASP A 289 28.15 2.81 3.88
N ALA A 290 27.88 1.62 3.33
CA ALA A 290 26.60 0.93 3.51
C ALA A 290 26.34 0.59 4.99
N GLY A 291 27.39 0.31 5.77
CA GLY A 291 27.25 0.01 7.19
C GLY A 291 26.71 1.18 8.01
N GLU A 292 27.10 2.42 7.67
CA GLU A 292 26.51 3.61 8.30
C GLU A 292 25.00 3.68 8.06
N TRP A 293 24.54 3.38 6.84
CA TRP A 293 23.12 3.38 6.49
C TRP A 293 22.35 2.23 7.12
N GLN A 294 22.95 1.05 7.23
CA GLN A 294 22.34 -0.07 7.95
C GLN A 294 22.14 0.27 9.44
N LEU A 295 23.13 0.94 10.08
CA LEU A 295 22.98 1.42 11.45
C LEU A 295 21.85 2.44 11.60
N ARG A 296 21.66 3.34 10.64
CA ARG A 296 20.50 4.28 10.64
C ARG A 296 19.17 3.53 10.61
N VAL A 297 19.06 2.49 9.79
CA VAL A 297 17.85 1.65 9.76
C VAL A 297 17.60 1.00 11.12
N GLU A 298 18.65 0.48 11.76
CA GLU A 298 18.54 -0.14 13.08
C GLU A 298 18.18 0.88 14.17
N GLU A 299 18.73 2.09 14.10
CA GLU A 299 18.39 3.19 15.01
C GLU A 299 16.93 3.61 14.82
N ALA A 300 16.48 3.85 13.59
CA ALA A 300 15.10 4.14 13.27
C ALA A 300 14.15 3.02 13.76
N ARG A 301 14.57 1.78 13.64
CA ARG A 301 13.86 0.60 14.18
C ARG A 301 13.83 0.57 15.70
N SER A 302 14.88 0.97 16.38
CA SER A 302 14.95 0.93 17.85
C SER A 302 13.97 1.89 18.53
N ILE A 303 13.61 2.99 17.88
CA ILE A 303 12.62 3.96 18.32
C ILE A 303 11.19 3.36 18.20
N LYS A 304 11.04 2.28 17.47
CA LYS A 304 9.81 1.64 17.05
C LYS A 304 9.02 0.89 18.14
N ASN A 305 9.55 0.63 19.30
CA ASN A 305 8.90 -0.22 20.31
C ASN A 305 7.61 0.36 20.92
N GLN A 306 7.04 1.40 20.28
CA GLN A 306 5.71 1.90 20.56
C GLN A 306 4.85 1.93 19.28
N VAL A 307 4.66 0.76 18.66
CA VAL A 307 3.64 0.67 17.60
C VAL A 307 2.31 1.16 18.17
N PRO A 308 1.69 2.22 17.60
CA PRO A 308 0.40 2.64 18.06
C PRO A 308 -0.58 1.48 17.90
N VAL A 309 -1.07 0.95 18.99
CA VAL A 309 -2.26 0.08 18.94
C VAL A 309 -3.36 0.96 18.36
N VAL A 310 -3.92 0.58 17.21
CA VAL A 310 -5.07 1.29 16.65
C VAL A 310 -6.14 1.31 17.72
N ASP A 311 -6.27 2.46 18.35
CA ASP A 311 -7.23 2.68 19.41
C ASP A 311 -8.46 3.37 18.84
N ASN A 312 -9.54 2.60 18.66
CA ASN A 312 -10.83 3.11 18.21
C ASN A 312 -11.59 3.86 19.31
N SER A 313 -10.92 4.26 20.39
CA SER A 313 -11.56 5.08 21.42
C SER A 313 -11.70 6.53 20.93
N PRO A 314 -12.74 7.26 21.38
CA PRO A 314 -12.93 8.65 21.03
C PRO A 314 -11.71 9.51 21.33
N ILE A 315 -11.42 10.45 20.41
CA ILE A 315 -10.31 11.39 20.53
C ILE A 315 -10.79 12.64 21.25
N LEU A 316 -10.02 13.12 22.22
CA LEU A 316 -10.28 14.36 22.94
C LEU A 316 -9.88 15.60 22.12
N PRO A 317 -10.37 16.80 22.46
CA PRO A 317 -10.01 18.01 21.73
C PRO A 317 -8.52 18.36 21.69
N ASP A 318 -7.71 17.76 22.56
CA ASP A 318 -6.25 17.91 22.59
C ASP A 318 -5.51 16.81 21.80
N GLY A 319 -6.24 15.96 21.08
CA GLY A 319 -5.69 14.88 20.26
C GLY A 319 -5.41 13.57 20.99
N ARG A 320 -5.54 13.51 22.31
CA ARG A 320 -5.36 12.27 23.08
C ARG A 320 -6.60 11.37 22.98
N THR A 321 -6.39 10.07 23.04
CA THR A 321 -7.49 9.11 23.15
C THR A 321 -8.01 9.01 24.59
N LEU A 322 -9.26 8.58 24.75
CA LEU A 322 -9.82 8.33 26.09
C LEU A 322 -9.00 7.30 26.88
N LYS A 323 -8.42 6.30 26.21
CA LYS A 323 -7.57 5.29 26.87
C LYS A 323 -6.25 5.87 27.39
N GLU A 324 -5.68 6.84 26.69
CA GLU A 324 -4.47 7.52 27.18
C GLU A 324 -4.74 8.28 28.46
N CYS A 325 -5.94 8.87 28.60
CA CYS A 325 -6.36 9.56 29.82
C CYS A 325 -6.56 8.62 31.03
N LEU A 326 -6.67 7.29 30.82
CA LEU A 326 -6.67 6.33 31.93
C LEU A 326 -5.33 6.31 32.69
N LYS A 327 -4.23 6.70 32.05
CA LYS A 327 -2.91 6.67 32.70
C LYS A 327 -2.82 7.74 33.82
N ASP A 328 -3.29 8.94 33.53
CA ASP A 328 -3.06 10.12 34.35
C ASP A 328 -4.31 10.63 35.13
N GLY A 329 -5.51 10.07 34.86
CA GLY A 329 -6.76 10.50 35.45
C GLY A 329 -6.93 10.10 36.92
N SER A 330 -7.74 10.87 37.66
CA SER A 330 -8.20 10.51 39.02
C SER A 330 -9.02 9.19 38.96
N ALA A 331 -9.21 8.55 40.12
CA ALA A 331 -9.99 7.31 40.20
C ALA A 331 -11.44 7.47 39.70
N GLU A 332 -12.03 8.66 39.87
CA GLU A 332 -13.36 8.99 39.38
C GLU A 332 -13.37 9.18 37.85
N GLN A 333 -12.37 9.89 37.32
CA GLN A 333 -12.21 10.09 35.88
C GLN A 333 -11.97 8.75 35.17
N LYS A 334 -11.11 7.88 35.72
CA LYS A 334 -10.85 6.53 35.15
C LYS A 334 -12.13 5.70 35.03
N ARG A 335 -12.95 5.65 36.12
CA ARG A 335 -14.23 4.93 36.06
C ARG A 335 -15.21 5.53 35.06
N ALA A 336 -15.25 6.85 34.92
CA ALA A 336 -16.10 7.48 33.92
C ALA A 336 -15.66 7.21 32.51
N ILE A 337 -14.35 7.17 32.25
CA ILE A 337 -13.75 6.80 30.94
C ILE A 337 -14.03 5.33 30.62
N GLU A 338 -13.78 4.41 31.54
CA GLU A 338 -14.04 2.98 31.36
C GLU A 338 -15.51 2.73 31.02
N SER A 339 -16.43 3.31 31.79
CA SER A 339 -17.87 3.21 31.54
C SER A 339 -18.26 3.77 30.15
N LEU A 340 -17.62 4.84 29.71
CA LEU A 340 -17.89 5.45 28.41
C LEU A 340 -17.36 4.56 27.28
N LEU A 341 -16.16 3.99 27.42
CA LEU A 341 -15.58 3.06 26.46
C LEU A 341 -16.42 1.79 26.29
N ASP A 342 -16.95 1.24 27.40
CA ASP A 342 -17.86 0.07 27.35
C ASP A 342 -19.15 0.40 26.60
N ASN A 343 -19.72 1.59 26.83
CA ASN A 343 -20.92 2.03 26.14
C ASN A 343 -20.68 2.28 24.64
N PHE A 344 -19.50 2.78 24.24
CA PHE A 344 -19.10 2.90 22.83
C PHE A 344 -18.98 1.51 22.18
N ALA A 345 -18.38 0.55 22.88
CA ALA A 345 -18.25 -0.82 22.37
C ALA A 345 -19.63 -1.49 22.20
N GLU A 346 -20.56 -1.26 23.15
CA GLU A 346 -21.94 -1.78 23.05
C GLU A 346 -22.70 -1.13 21.89
N MET A 347 -22.57 0.17 21.68
CA MET A 347 -23.20 0.87 20.56
C MET A 347 -22.70 0.33 19.22
N ARG A 348 -21.40 0.16 19.03
CA ARG A 348 -20.81 -0.41 17.81
C ARG A 348 -21.30 -1.83 17.51
N ARG A 349 -21.46 -2.66 18.55
CA ARG A 349 -22.05 -4.01 18.37
C ARG A 349 -23.51 -3.91 17.90
N ALA A 350 -24.27 -2.96 18.42
CA ALA A 350 -25.65 -2.76 17.99
C ALA A 350 -25.73 -2.24 16.55
N GLU A 351 -24.86 -1.31 16.13
CA GLU A 351 -24.74 -0.83 14.74
C GLU A 351 -24.39 -1.96 13.78
N LYS A 352 -23.39 -2.78 14.11
CA LYS A 352 -23.00 -3.95 13.30
C LYS A 352 -24.15 -4.94 13.15
N ASN A 353 -24.92 -5.17 14.20
CA ASN A 353 -26.12 -6.04 14.13
C ASN A 353 -27.20 -5.45 13.24
N LEU A 354 -27.41 -4.13 13.32
CA LEU A 354 -28.37 -3.42 12.45
C LEU A 354 -27.95 -3.54 10.96
N ASP A 355 -26.67 -3.34 10.65
CA ASP A 355 -26.18 -3.45 9.29
C ASP A 355 -26.32 -4.87 8.75
N THR A 356 -26.08 -5.89 9.59
CA THR A 356 -26.36 -7.28 9.24
C THR A 356 -27.85 -7.51 8.92
N MET A 357 -28.76 -6.92 9.70
CA MET A 357 -30.20 -7.03 9.45
C MET A 357 -30.63 -6.28 8.17
N ARG A 358 -30.06 -5.11 7.91
CA ARG A 358 -30.27 -4.33 6.69
C ARG A 358 -29.80 -5.08 5.44
N MET A 359 -28.62 -5.71 5.53
CA MET A 359 -28.08 -6.53 4.43
C MET A 359 -29.01 -7.70 4.10
N LYS A 360 -29.49 -8.46 5.08
CA LYS A 360 -30.47 -9.55 4.89
C LYS A 360 -31.77 -9.05 4.30
N PHE A 361 -32.26 -7.88 4.74
CA PHE A 361 -33.44 -7.24 4.18
C PHE A 361 -33.25 -6.87 2.69
N GLY A 362 -32.09 -6.32 2.33
CA GLY A 362 -31.72 -6.03 0.94
C GLY A 362 -31.62 -7.27 0.06
N GLN A 363 -31.31 -8.45 0.64
CA GLN A 363 -31.30 -9.74 -0.03
C GLN A 363 -32.70 -10.39 -0.15
N GLY A 364 -33.75 -9.70 0.29
CA GLY A 364 -35.16 -10.14 0.12
C GLY A 364 -35.81 -10.72 1.39
N ASP A 365 -35.11 -10.79 2.52
CA ASP A 365 -35.70 -11.20 3.81
C ASP A 365 -36.43 -10.02 4.47
N THR A 366 -37.72 -9.85 4.10
CA THR A 366 -38.53 -8.76 4.63
C THR A 366 -39.08 -9.02 6.05
N SER A 367 -38.85 -10.20 6.64
CA SER A 367 -39.32 -10.56 7.98
C SER A 367 -38.80 -9.65 9.08
N ASN A 368 -37.63 -9.06 8.88
CA ASN A 368 -36.90 -8.26 9.86
C ASN A 368 -37.20 -6.75 9.84
N LYS A 369 -38.13 -6.27 8.98
CA LYS A 369 -38.41 -4.83 8.83
C LYS A 369 -38.69 -4.10 10.14
N LYS A 370 -39.51 -4.70 11.01
CA LYS A 370 -39.84 -4.10 12.31
C LYS A 370 -38.63 -4.08 13.23
N ALA A 371 -37.85 -5.16 13.25
CA ALA A 371 -36.64 -5.26 14.07
C ALA A 371 -35.57 -4.25 13.66
N ILE A 372 -35.46 -3.94 12.35
CA ILE A 372 -34.57 -2.89 11.83
C ILE A 372 -34.99 -1.53 12.37
N ILE A 373 -36.26 -1.18 12.27
CA ILE A 373 -36.78 0.12 12.76
C ILE A 373 -36.59 0.25 14.27
N ASP A 374 -36.91 -0.79 15.04
CA ASP A 374 -36.75 -0.82 16.49
C ASP A 374 -35.26 -0.67 16.88
N ALA A 375 -34.35 -1.32 16.14
CA ALA A 375 -32.90 -1.22 16.34
C ALA A 375 -32.36 0.19 15.98
N GLU A 376 -32.85 0.80 14.90
CA GLU A 376 -32.50 2.19 14.55
C GLU A 376 -32.86 3.17 15.66
N ILE A 377 -34.05 3.06 16.20
CA ILE A 377 -34.53 3.92 17.30
C ILE A 377 -33.67 3.70 18.58
N ASP A 378 -33.33 2.43 18.88
CA ASP A 378 -32.49 2.10 20.05
C ASP A 378 -31.07 2.66 19.89
N ILE A 379 -30.49 2.55 18.71
CA ILE A 379 -29.15 3.08 18.39
C ILE A 379 -29.15 4.61 18.49
N ASP A 380 -30.13 5.30 17.94
CA ASP A 380 -30.22 6.75 18.04
C ASP A 380 -30.36 7.24 19.49
N TYR A 381 -31.13 6.53 20.29
CA TYR A 381 -31.25 6.79 21.72
C TYR A 381 -29.90 6.58 22.45
N LYS A 382 -29.23 5.46 22.19
CA LYS A 382 -27.90 5.14 22.74
C LYS A 382 -26.86 6.18 22.34
N ARG A 383 -26.85 6.59 21.07
CA ARG A 383 -25.94 7.63 20.53
C ARG A 383 -26.13 8.97 21.26
N ALA A 384 -27.39 9.42 21.41
CA ALA A 384 -27.69 10.66 22.15
C ALA A 384 -27.23 10.60 23.61
N LYS A 385 -27.46 9.48 24.27
CA LYS A 385 -27.02 9.26 25.67
C LYS A 385 -25.51 9.26 25.79
N LEU A 386 -24.81 8.62 24.85
CA LEU A 386 -23.37 8.54 24.79
C LEU A 386 -22.72 9.88 24.57
N GLN A 387 -23.31 10.71 23.69
CA GLN A 387 -22.89 12.11 23.49
C GLN A 387 -23.02 12.95 24.74
N GLN A 388 -24.09 12.75 25.49
CA GLN A 388 -24.26 13.47 26.78
C GLN A 388 -23.20 13.05 27.80
N GLN A 389 -22.90 11.76 27.89
CA GLN A 389 -21.86 11.24 28.78
C GLN A 389 -20.48 11.75 28.38
N TYR A 390 -20.15 11.74 27.07
CA TYR A 390 -18.92 12.31 26.56
C TYR A 390 -18.76 13.78 26.87
N ASN A 391 -19.79 14.59 26.62
CA ASN A 391 -19.77 16.02 26.93
C ASN A 391 -19.61 16.30 28.46
N LYS A 392 -20.19 15.43 29.29
CA LYS A 392 -20.00 15.53 30.74
C LYS A 392 -18.57 15.20 31.15
N LEU A 393 -17.97 14.15 30.50
CA LEU A 393 -16.60 13.78 30.74
C LEU A 393 -15.63 14.89 30.32
N LEU A 394 -15.84 15.51 29.13
CA LEU A 394 -15.03 16.63 28.65
C LEU A 394 -14.97 17.76 29.69
N LYS A 395 -16.14 18.14 30.28
CA LYS A 395 -16.20 19.17 31.34
C LYS A 395 -15.42 18.74 32.58
N ASN A 396 -15.49 17.46 32.96
CA ASN A 396 -14.74 16.91 34.10
C ASN A 396 -13.23 16.85 33.88
N LEU A 397 -12.81 16.76 32.61
CA LEU A 397 -11.40 16.80 32.19
C LEU A 397 -10.89 18.25 32.00
N GLY A 398 -11.77 19.27 32.13
CA GLY A 398 -11.39 20.67 32.02
C GLY A 398 -11.53 21.29 30.64
N TYR A 399 -12.09 20.57 29.67
CA TYR A 399 -12.43 21.14 28.36
C TYR A 399 -13.73 21.97 28.45
N LYS A 400 -13.75 23.08 27.71
CA LYS A 400 -14.90 24.01 27.65
C LYS A 400 -15.90 23.64 26.59
#